data_adfd3df0584c4265c5004522fad131f2
#
_entry.id   adfd3df0584c4265c5004522fad131f2
#
_cell.length_a   1.000
_cell.length_b   1.000
_cell.length_c   1.000
_cell.angle_alpha   90.00
_cell.angle_beta   90.00
_cell.angle_gamma   90.00
#
_symmetry.space_group_name_H-M   'P 1'
#
loop_
_entity.id
_entity.type
_entity.pdbx_description
1 polymer ?
#
loop_
_entity_poly.entity_id
_entity_poly.type
_entity_poly.pdbx_seq_one_letter_code
_entity_poly.pdbx_strand_id
1 'polypeptide(L)'
;MAKKELTEKEIAECIPDLWMPLTAEQREFLAENFTIQKFKKNETIYCEGEKPMHLMCLLNGKVKIYKEGVGGRNQIIRVIKDKEYFAYRAYFAEENFVTAAAAFEPCTICLIPMSAIMKLLSENNELAIFFIRQLSIDLGIADERTVNLTQKHIRGRLAE
;
A
#
# COMPACT_ATOMS: atom_id res chain seq x y z
N MET A 1 -14.77 21.27 8.94
CA MET A 1 -14.50 21.39 7.49
C MET A 1 -15.32 20.38 6.72
N ALA A 2 -16.05 20.83 5.74
CA ALA A 2 -16.79 19.92 4.87
C ALA A 2 -15.78 19.03 4.11
N LYS A 3 -15.94 17.70 4.18
CA LYS A 3 -15.25 16.78 3.29
C LYS A 3 -15.64 17.17 1.86
N LYS A 4 -14.67 17.51 1.04
CA LYS A 4 -14.93 17.67 -0.38
C LYS A 4 -15.31 16.30 -0.91
N GLU A 5 -16.56 16.13 -1.28
CA GLU A 5 -17.00 14.92 -1.94
C GLU A 5 -16.34 14.85 -3.32
N LEU A 6 -15.59 13.77 -3.56
CA LEU A 6 -14.97 13.50 -4.83
C LEU A 6 -15.98 12.92 -5.79
N THR A 7 -15.94 13.36 -7.04
CA THR A 7 -16.77 12.77 -8.10
C THR A 7 -16.25 11.37 -8.44
N GLU A 8 -17.11 10.51 -8.96
CA GLU A 8 -16.73 9.18 -9.45
C GLU A 8 -15.58 9.24 -10.46
N LYS A 9 -15.59 10.28 -11.31
CA LYS A 9 -14.51 10.49 -12.29
C LYS A 9 -13.17 10.76 -11.61
N GLU A 10 -13.14 11.59 -10.58
CA GLU A 10 -11.92 11.89 -9.81
C GLU A 10 -11.39 10.62 -9.11
N ILE A 11 -12.28 9.81 -8.56
CA ILE A 11 -11.91 8.53 -7.93
C ILE A 11 -11.36 7.55 -8.97
N ALA A 12 -12.01 7.43 -10.12
CA ALA A 12 -11.56 6.57 -11.21
C ALA A 12 -10.15 6.93 -11.70
N GLU A 13 -9.83 8.23 -11.75
CA GLU A 13 -8.49 8.70 -12.11
C GLU A 13 -7.43 8.36 -11.05
N CYS A 14 -7.83 8.30 -9.77
CA CYS A 14 -6.94 7.94 -8.67
C CYS A 14 -6.58 6.44 -8.67
N ILE A 15 -7.56 5.58 -8.90
CA ILE A 15 -7.45 4.12 -8.75
C ILE A 15 -8.05 3.37 -9.96
N PRO A 16 -7.55 3.61 -11.19
CA PRO A 16 -8.19 3.07 -12.38
C PRO A 16 -8.28 1.54 -12.39
N ASP A 17 -7.24 0.85 -11.97
CA ASP A 17 -7.18 -0.62 -11.98
C ASP A 17 -8.17 -1.27 -11.01
N LEU A 18 -8.39 -0.62 -9.87
CA LEU A 18 -9.36 -1.07 -8.87
C LEU A 18 -10.79 -0.72 -9.29
N TRP A 19 -10.97 0.40 -9.97
CA TRP A 19 -12.27 0.95 -10.36
C TRP A 19 -12.90 0.24 -11.56
N MET A 20 -12.08 -0.09 -12.55
CA MET A 20 -12.55 -0.63 -13.82
C MET A 20 -13.40 -1.89 -13.70
N PRO A 21 -13.05 -2.90 -12.88
CA PRO A 21 -13.86 -4.12 -12.77
C PRO A 21 -15.16 -3.95 -11.98
N LEU A 22 -15.37 -2.82 -11.30
CA LEU A 22 -16.54 -2.60 -10.45
C LEU A 22 -17.80 -2.31 -11.25
N THR A 23 -18.94 -2.82 -10.75
CA THR A 23 -20.27 -2.44 -11.25
C THR A 23 -20.63 -1.01 -10.82
N ALA A 24 -21.67 -0.42 -11.41
CA ALA A 24 -22.13 0.92 -11.03
C ALA A 24 -22.51 1.01 -9.55
N GLU A 25 -23.17 -0.01 -9.01
CA GLU A 25 -23.55 -0.09 -7.60
C GLU A 25 -22.33 -0.21 -6.69
N GLN A 26 -21.35 -1.02 -7.09
CA GLN A 26 -20.08 -1.18 -6.35
C GLN A 26 -19.24 0.10 -6.37
N ARG A 27 -19.26 0.83 -7.47
CA ARG A 27 -18.60 2.14 -7.59
C ARG A 27 -19.19 3.17 -6.65
N GLU A 28 -20.50 3.22 -6.55
CA GLU A 28 -21.19 4.08 -5.59
C GLU A 28 -20.80 3.75 -4.15
N PHE A 29 -20.80 2.47 -3.81
CA PHE A 29 -20.35 2.00 -2.49
C PHE A 29 -18.90 2.37 -2.21
N LEU A 30 -17.99 2.16 -3.16
CA LEU A 30 -16.58 2.53 -3.01
C LEU A 30 -16.42 4.04 -2.81
N ALA A 31 -17.13 4.85 -3.58
CA ALA A 31 -17.09 6.31 -3.49
C ALA A 31 -17.47 6.82 -2.10
N GLU A 32 -18.46 6.21 -1.46
CA GLU A 32 -18.87 6.53 -0.09
C GLU A 32 -17.80 6.23 0.96
N ASN A 33 -16.90 5.29 0.66
CA ASN A 33 -15.85 4.83 1.56
C ASN A 33 -14.44 5.33 1.18
N PHE A 34 -14.34 6.14 0.16
CA PHE A 34 -13.07 6.67 -0.35
C PHE A 34 -12.73 8.00 0.33
N THR A 35 -11.53 8.09 0.90
CA THR A 35 -11.03 9.33 1.51
C THR A 35 -9.62 9.64 1.01
N ILE A 36 -9.27 10.93 1.04
CA ILE A 36 -7.92 11.40 0.70
C ILE A 36 -7.33 12.09 1.92
N GLN A 37 -6.06 11.81 2.21
CA GLN A 37 -5.32 12.43 3.28
C GLN A 37 -3.95 12.91 2.77
N LYS A 38 -3.57 14.11 3.20
CA LYS A 38 -2.24 14.69 2.90
C LYS A 38 -1.33 14.50 4.10
N PHE A 39 -0.07 14.17 3.80
CA PHE A 39 0.97 14.00 4.80
C PHE A 39 2.14 14.94 4.51
N LYS A 40 2.67 15.55 5.56
CA LYS A 40 3.89 16.36 5.49
C LYS A 40 5.11 15.45 5.46
N LYS A 41 6.24 15.97 4.99
CA LYS A 41 7.51 15.25 5.02
C LYS A 41 7.81 14.70 6.43
N ASN A 42 8.20 13.43 6.50
CA ASN A 42 8.48 12.68 7.73
C ASN A 42 7.29 12.40 8.65
N GLU A 43 6.07 12.77 8.25
CA GLU A 43 4.87 12.44 9.02
C GLU A 43 4.59 10.94 8.95
N THR A 44 4.29 10.34 10.09
CA THR A 44 4.00 8.91 10.20
C THR A 44 2.64 8.59 9.60
N ILE A 45 2.60 7.55 8.79
CA ILE A 45 1.36 7.04 8.16
C ILE A 45 0.81 5.88 8.98
N TYR A 46 1.66 4.91 9.34
CA TYR A 46 1.35 3.86 10.32
C TYR A 46 2.63 3.38 11.00
N CYS A 47 2.47 2.78 12.17
CA CYS A 47 3.57 2.25 12.99
C CYS A 47 3.59 0.72 13.01
N GLU A 48 4.76 0.14 13.30
CA GLU A 48 4.88 -1.29 13.61
C GLU A 48 3.92 -1.65 14.76
N GLY A 49 3.30 -2.81 14.68
CA GLY A 49 2.37 -3.32 15.69
C GLY A 49 0.94 -2.80 15.59
N GLU A 50 0.67 -1.79 14.79
CA GLU A 50 -0.69 -1.33 14.54
C GLU A 50 -1.46 -2.32 13.68
N LYS A 51 -2.77 -2.37 13.89
CA LYS A 51 -3.67 -3.19 13.09
C LYS A 51 -3.93 -2.53 11.73
N PRO A 52 -3.75 -3.26 10.62
CA PRO A 52 -4.06 -2.72 9.30
C PRO A 52 -5.57 -2.53 9.14
N MET A 53 -6.00 -1.32 8.79
CA MET A 53 -7.41 -0.95 8.67
C MET A 53 -7.79 -0.45 7.28
N HIS A 54 -6.82 -0.03 6.47
CA HIS A 54 -7.06 0.61 5.18
C HIS A 54 -6.17 0.06 4.07
N LEU A 55 -6.72 -0.08 2.89
CA LEU A 55 -5.95 -0.11 1.66
C LEU A 55 -5.52 1.33 1.37
N MET A 56 -4.27 1.52 1.03
CA MET A 56 -3.71 2.82 0.68
C MET A 56 -3.18 2.82 -0.75
N CYS A 57 -3.35 3.94 -1.45
CA CYS A 57 -2.75 4.18 -2.75
C CYS A 57 -2.09 5.55 -2.75
N LEU A 58 -0.83 5.61 -3.16
CA LEU A 58 -0.11 6.87 -3.25
C LEU A 58 -0.52 7.62 -4.51
N LEU A 59 -1.10 8.80 -4.37
CA LEU A 59 -1.55 9.63 -5.48
C LEU A 59 -0.44 10.55 -6.00
N ASN A 60 0.37 11.11 -5.09
CA ASN A 60 1.58 11.84 -5.43
C ASN A 60 2.55 11.86 -4.26
N GLY A 61 3.81 12.11 -4.54
CA GLY A 61 4.88 12.14 -3.55
C GLY A 61 5.61 10.81 -3.43
N LYS A 62 6.19 10.55 -2.27
CA LYS A 62 6.89 9.29 -1.97
C LYS A 62 6.65 8.87 -0.53
N VAL A 63 6.45 7.59 -0.33
CA VAL A 63 6.31 6.96 0.99
C VAL A 63 7.46 5.99 1.20
N LYS A 64 8.07 6.04 2.38
CA LYS A 64 9.07 5.04 2.80
C LYS A 64 8.42 4.02 3.72
N ILE A 65 8.62 2.75 3.41
CA ILE A 65 8.34 1.63 4.29
C ILE A 65 9.66 1.27 4.97
N TYR A 66 9.67 1.25 6.29
CA TYR A 66 10.92 1.05 7.03
C TYR A 66 10.73 0.15 8.25
N LYS A 67 11.82 -0.43 8.68
CA LYS A 67 11.92 -1.22 9.90
C LYS A 67 12.71 -0.42 10.94
N GLU A 68 12.18 -0.31 12.14
CA GLU A 68 12.92 0.30 13.26
C GLU A 68 14.01 -0.66 13.70
N GLY A 69 15.25 -0.18 13.69
CA GLY A 69 16.42 -0.93 14.10
C GLY A 69 16.89 -0.60 15.50
N VAL A 70 17.84 -1.37 15.99
CA VAL A 70 18.51 -1.15 17.26
C VAL A 70 19.27 0.17 17.23
N GLY A 71 19.14 0.98 18.30
CA GLY A 71 19.80 2.28 18.42
C GLY A 71 19.17 3.40 17.59
N GLY A 72 17.90 3.29 17.23
CA GLY A 72 17.15 4.32 16.51
C GLY A 72 17.49 4.43 15.02
N ARG A 73 18.22 3.47 14.47
CA ARG A 73 18.56 3.42 13.03
C ARG A 73 17.44 2.72 12.28
N ASN A 74 16.75 3.48 11.42
CA ASN A 74 15.68 2.95 10.57
C ASN A 74 16.28 2.39 9.27
N GLN A 75 15.86 1.19 8.91
CA GLN A 75 16.21 0.57 7.64
C GLN A 75 15.05 0.72 6.66
N ILE A 76 15.27 1.42 5.56
CA ILE A 76 14.27 1.54 4.50
C ILE A 76 14.21 0.22 3.74
N ILE A 77 13.03 -0.40 3.77
CA ILE A 77 12.75 -1.67 3.10
C ILE A 77 12.26 -1.43 1.67
N ARG A 78 11.40 -0.42 1.49
CA ARG A 78 10.77 -0.13 0.21
C ARG A 78 10.40 1.35 0.13
N VAL A 79 10.43 1.90 -1.07
CA VAL A 79 9.88 3.23 -1.38
C VAL A 79 8.67 3.03 -2.28
N ILE A 80 7.53 3.56 -1.86
CA ILE A 80 6.28 3.53 -2.64
C ILE A 80 6.29 4.74 -3.58
N LYS A 81 5.97 4.49 -4.84
CA LYS A 81 5.89 5.49 -5.91
C LYS A 81 4.45 5.81 -6.27
N ASP A 82 4.26 6.84 -7.08
CA ASP A 82 2.93 7.26 -7.56
C ASP A 82 2.14 6.09 -8.14
N LYS A 83 0.86 6.02 -7.75
CA LYS A 83 -0.11 5.01 -8.17
C LYS A 83 0.12 3.60 -7.64
N GLU A 84 1.09 3.37 -6.77
CA GLU A 84 1.26 2.09 -6.10
C GLU A 84 0.31 1.93 -4.91
N TYR A 85 -0.20 0.71 -4.75
CA TYR A 85 -1.01 0.31 -3.61
C TYR A 85 -0.12 -0.26 -2.52
N PHE A 86 -0.49 -0.03 -1.26
CA PHE A 86 0.27 -0.54 -0.12
C PHE A 86 -0.62 -0.69 1.12
N ALA A 87 -0.08 -1.23 2.21
CA ALA A 87 -0.75 -1.42 3.50
C ALA A 87 -1.83 -2.52 3.54
N TYR A 88 -1.96 -3.34 2.50
CA TYR A 88 -2.98 -4.40 2.44
C TYR A 88 -2.47 -5.80 2.78
N ARG A 89 -1.16 -6.06 2.63
CA ARG A 89 -0.58 -7.38 2.84
C ARG A 89 -0.84 -7.91 4.25
N ALA A 90 -0.56 -7.12 5.26
CA ALA A 90 -0.73 -7.52 6.66
C ALA A 90 -2.19 -7.85 7.00
N TYR A 91 -3.13 -7.11 6.41
CA TYR A 91 -4.55 -7.41 6.59
C TYR A 91 -4.92 -8.80 6.05
N PHE A 92 -4.50 -9.11 4.83
CA PHE A 92 -4.78 -10.42 4.22
C PHE A 92 -4.05 -11.56 4.95
N ALA A 93 -2.90 -11.28 5.55
CA ALA A 93 -2.17 -12.24 6.37
C ALA A 93 -2.71 -12.39 7.80
N GLU A 94 -3.72 -11.59 8.16
CA GLU A 94 -4.31 -11.56 9.51
C GLU A 94 -3.28 -11.25 10.60
N GLU A 95 -2.38 -10.32 10.32
CA GLU A 95 -1.32 -9.89 11.24
C GLU A 95 -1.27 -8.36 11.39
N ASN A 96 -0.63 -7.88 12.44
CA ASN A 96 -0.33 -6.46 12.60
C ASN A 96 0.84 -6.06 11.68
N PHE A 97 1.02 -4.75 11.46
CA PHE A 97 2.14 -4.25 10.67
C PHE A 97 3.47 -4.68 11.28
N VAL A 98 4.31 -5.29 10.47
CA VAL A 98 5.70 -5.66 10.83
C VAL A 98 6.70 -4.58 10.43
N THR A 99 6.25 -3.57 9.70
CA THR A 99 7.01 -2.40 9.28
C THR A 99 6.22 -1.14 9.58
N ALA A 100 6.87 0.01 9.50
CA ALA A 100 6.23 1.32 9.61
C ALA A 100 6.26 2.03 8.26
N ALA A 101 5.41 3.04 8.10
CA ALA A 101 5.39 3.89 6.92
C ALA A 101 5.37 5.36 7.31
N ALA A 102 6.12 6.17 6.57
CA ALA A 102 6.15 7.62 6.73
C ALA A 102 6.31 8.30 5.37
N ALA A 103 5.85 9.54 5.28
CA ALA A 103 6.04 10.34 4.10
C ALA A 103 7.53 10.65 3.90
N PHE A 104 8.12 10.19 2.81
CA PHE A 104 9.50 10.49 2.46
C PHE A 104 9.66 11.92 1.92
N GLU A 105 8.62 12.41 1.27
CA GLU A 105 8.39 13.80 0.89
C GLU A 105 6.90 14.10 1.05
N PRO A 106 6.44 15.36 1.00
CA PRO A 106 5.02 15.65 1.10
C PRO A 106 4.21 14.80 0.11
N CYS A 107 3.18 14.12 0.58
CA CYS A 107 2.43 13.20 -0.24
C CYS A 107 0.92 13.26 0.00
N THR A 108 0.19 12.78 -0.97
CA THR A 108 -1.27 12.61 -0.93
C THR A 108 -1.60 11.14 -1.10
N ILE A 109 -2.38 10.59 -0.18
CA ILE A 109 -2.71 9.17 -0.14
C ILE A 109 -4.24 9.02 -0.13
N CYS A 110 -4.77 8.11 -0.93
CA CYS A 110 -6.15 7.69 -0.77
C CYS A 110 -6.24 6.52 0.20
N LEU A 111 -7.30 6.49 0.99
CA LEU A 111 -7.57 5.46 1.99
C LEU A 111 -8.96 4.87 1.73
N ILE A 112 -9.02 3.54 1.70
CA ILE A 112 -10.25 2.80 1.58
C ILE A 112 -10.28 1.78 2.73
N PRO A 113 -11.32 1.78 3.59
CA PRO A 113 -11.39 0.80 4.67
C PRO A 113 -11.31 -0.64 4.13
N MET A 114 -10.51 -1.48 4.76
CA MET A 114 -10.40 -2.88 4.36
C MET A 114 -11.73 -3.62 4.47
N SER A 115 -12.61 -3.22 5.39
CA SER A 115 -13.97 -3.77 5.47
C SER A 115 -14.77 -3.54 4.19
N ALA A 116 -14.64 -2.37 3.57
CA ALA A 116 -15.26 -2.06 2.28
C ALA A 116 -14.65 -2.90 1.15
N ILE A 117 -13.33 -3.03 1.13
CA ILE A 117 -12.61 -3.88 0.17
C ILE A 117 -13.07 -5.34 0.28
N MET A 118 -13.18 -5.88 1.50
CA MET A 118 -13.63 -7.26 1.71
C MET A 118 -15.05 -7.50 1.22
N LYS A 119 -15.94 -6.52 1.41
CA LYS A 119 -17.30 -6.60 0.87
C LYS A 119 -17.28 -6.67 -0.66
N LEU A 120 -16.51 -5.80 -1.31
CA LEU A 120 -16.35 -5.79 -2.76
C LEU A 120 -15.73 -7.09 -3.29
N LEU A 121 -14.74 -7.64 -2.59
CA LEU A 121 -14.11 -8.91 -2.95
C LEU A 121 -15.10 -10.07 -2.92
N SER A 122 -16.02 -10.08 -1.97
CA SER A 122 -17.03 -11.14 -1.86
C SER A 122 -18.04 -11.12 -3.01
N GLU A 123 -18.18 -9.99 -3.68
CA GLU A 123 -19.14 -9.76 -4.75
C GLU A 123 -18.50 -9.70 -6.15
N ASN A 124 -17.17 -9.60 -6.23
CA ASN A 124 -16.48 -9.36 -7.49
C ASN A 124 -15.16 -10.13 -7.58
N ASN A 125 -15.16 -11.21 -8.36
CA ASN A 125 -13.98 -12.06 -8.53
C ASN A 125 -12.83 -11.38 -9.27
N GLU A 126 -13.10 -10.44 -10.16
CA GLU A 126 -12.03 -9.71 -10.87
C GLU A 126 -11.21 -8.86 -9.90
N LEU A 127 -11.86 -8.29 -8.88
CA LEU A 127 -11.18 -7.55 -7.84
C LEU A 127 -10.28 -8.47 -7.00
N ALA A 128 -10.74 -9.68 -6.69
CA ALA A 128 -9.93 -10.68 -6.00
C ALA A 128 -8.68 -11.06 -6.81
N ILE A 129 -8.83 -11.26 -8.11
CA ILE A 129 -7.71 -11.53 -9.02
C ILE A 129 -6.72 -10.36 -9.06
N PHE A 130 -7.21 -9.13 -9.05
CA PHE A 130 -6.36 -7.93 -8.96
C PHE A 130 -5.44 -8.00 -7.72
N PHE A 131 -5.97 -8.30 -6.54
CA PHE A 131 -5.17 -8.41 -5.32
C PHE A 131 -4.21 -9.59 -5.33
N ILE A 132 -4.63 -10.74 -5.87
CA ILE A 132 -3.74 -11.90 -6.04
C ILE A 132 -2.55 -11.52 -6.93
N ARG A 133 -2.79 -10.80 -8.01
CA ARG A 133 -1.74 -10.32 -8.91
C ARG A 133 -0.79 -9.35 -8.21
N GLN A 134 -1.31 -8.39 -7.45
CA GLN A 134 -0.50 -7.43 -6.69
C GLN A 134 0.39 -8.14 -5.68
N LEU A 135 -0.17 -9.07 -4.91
CA LEU A 135 0.58 -9.86 -3.93
C LEU A 135 1.63 -10.74 -4.60
N SER A 136 1.33 -11.30 -5.77
CA SER A 136 2.29 -12.12 -6.53
C SER A 136 3.46 -11.29 -7.04
N ILE A 137 3.21 -10.06 -7.52
CA ILE A 137 4.25 -9.12 -7.94
C ILE A 137 5.13 -8.74 -6.74
N ASP A 138 4.53 -8.40 -5.62
CA ASP A 138 5.25 -8.04 -4.39
C ASP A 138 6.13 -9.19 -3.90
N LEU A 139 5.63 -10.42 -3.95
CA LEU A 139 6.40 -11.62 -3.59
C LEU A 139 7.58 -11.83 -4.53
N GLY A 140 7.40 -11.63 -5.83
CA GLY A 140 8.47 -11.71 -6.82
C GLY A 140 9.58 -10.70 -6.56
N ILE A 141 9.24 -9.46 -6.22
CA ILE A 141 10.19 -8.41 -5.87
C ILE A 141 10.97 -8.80 -4.60
N ALA A 142 10.29 -9.32 -3.60
CA ALA A 142 10.93 -9.80 -2.36
C ALA A 142 11.90 -10.96 -2.63
N ASP A 143 11.53 -11.90 -3.48
CA ASP A 143 12.39 -13.03 -3.88
C ASP A 143 13.65 -12.56 -4.61
N GLU A 144 13.51 -11.61 -5.55
CA GLU A 144 14.66 -11.01 -6.25
C GLU A 144 15.63 -10.32 -5.29
N ARG A 145 15.12 -9.57 -4.32
CA ARG A 145 15.95 -8.93 -3.28
C ARG A 145 16.71 -9.96 -2.45
N THR A 146 16.07 -11.05 -2.08
CA THR A 146 16.69 -12.13 -1.31
C THR A 146 17.79 -12.79 -2.11
N VAL A 147 17.58 -13.11 -3.38
CA VAL A 147 18.59 -13.67 -4.29
C VAL A 147 19.78 -12.74 -4.45
N ASN A 148 19.53 -11.45 -4.69
CA ASN A 148 20.59 -10.45 -4.84
C ASN A 148 21.44 -10.30 -3.59
N LEU A 149 20.84 -10.29 -2.40
CA LEU A 149 21.55 -10.23 -1.14
C LEU A 149 22.43 -11.48 -0.91
N THR A 150 21.91 -12.65 -1.21
CA THR A 150 22.62 -13.92 -1.09
C THR A 150 23.83 -13.97 -2.03
N GLN A 151 23.66 -13.59 -3.30
CA GLN A 151 24.74 -13.55 -4.29
C GLN A 151 25.81 -12.54 -3.91
N LYS A 152 25.44 -11.37 -3.46
CA LYS A 152 26.37 -10.33 -3.00
C LYS A 152 27.21 -10.81 -1.82
N HIS A 153 26.60 -11.53 -0.89
CA HIS A 153 27.28 -12.09 0.27
C HIS A 153 28.28 -13.18 -0.13
N ILE A 154 27.93 -14.07 -1.04
CA ILE A 154 28.81 -15.11 -1.59
C ILE A 154 30.00 -14.48 -2.32
N ARG A 155 29.80 -13.47 -3.15
CA ARG A 155 30.85 -12.73 -3.84
C ARG A 155 31.84 -12.07 -2.85
N GLY A 156 31.33 -11.49 -1.77
CA GLY A 156 32.14 -10.92 -0.71
C GLY A 156 33.04 -11.97 -0.05
N ARG A 157 32.55 -13.16 0.21
CA ARG A 157 33.31 -14.28 0.76
C ARG A 157 34.41 -14.80 -0.17
N LEU A 158 34.12 -14.82 -1.47
CA LEU A 158 35.11 -15.26 -2.46
C LEU A 158 36.22 -14.24 -2.72
N ALA A 159 36.01 -12.98 -2.40
CA ALA A 159 36.99 -11.90 -2.54
C ALA A 159 38.01 -11.85 -1.37
N GLU A 160 37.70 -12.52 -0.27
CA GLU A 160 38.64 -12.71 0.86
C GLU A 160 39.59 -13.88 0.52
#